data_6306cf43a0ebda3d7599d70ef4ebf4b1
#
_entry.id   6306cf43a0ebda3d7599d70ef4ebf4b1
#
_cell.length_a   1.000
_cell.length_b   1.000
_cell.length_c   1.000
_cell.angle_alpha   90.00
_cell.angle_beta   90.00
_cell.angle_gamma   90.00
#
_symmetry.space_group_name_H-M   'P 1'
#
loop_
_entity.id
_entity.type
_entity.pdbx_description
1 polymer ?
#
loop_
_entity_poly.entity_id
_entity_poly.type
_entity_poly.pdbx_seq_one_letter_code
_entity_poly.pdbx_strand_id
1 'polypeptide(L)'
;MKKILVADLPQMDARYSAALAGWEIAFARTMSEARQALGGRHDMVAIGVYFDDSRMFDLVRVLRGDELHAGVPIVCVRGRRGFTAVTGRTLELTLKALTADEFIDLVHFGDDEAGNAALRAAVERLLRA
;
A
#
# COMPACT_ATOMS: atom_id res chain seq x y z
N MET A 1 3.50 -12.58 -14.87
CA MET A 1 2.55 -11.55 -14.37
C MET A 1 3.11 -10.93 -13.09
N LYS A 2 3.05 -9.62 -12.98
CA LYS A 2 3.49 -8.92 -11.78
C LYS A 2 2.58 -9.25 -10.60
N LYS A 3 3.17 -9.45 -9.44
CA LYS A 3 2.47 -9.80 -8.20
C LYS A 3 2.58 -8.68 -7.18
N ILE A 4 1.43 -8.24 -6.69
CA ILE A 4 1.33 -7.14 -5.73
C ILE A 4 0.78 -7.68 -4.41
N LEU A 5 1.50 -7.44 -3.32
CA LEU A 5 0.98 -7.70 -1.98
C LEU A 5 0.21 -6.46 -1.52
N VAL A 6 -1.05 -6.65 -1.14
CA VAL A 6 -1.89 -5.59 -0.60
C VAL A 6 -2.16 -5.87 0.88
N ALA A 7 -1.64 -5.00 1.74
CA ALA A 7 -1.84 -5.07 3.18
C ALA A 7 -2.75 -3.92 3.61
N ASP A 8 -4.02 -4.22 3.82
CA ASP A 8 -5.03 -3.22 4.17
C ASP A 8 -6.24 -3.88 4.83
N LEU A 9 -7.24 -3.07 5.16
CA LEU A 9 -8.50 -3.53 5.72
C LEU A 9 -9.31 -4.29 4.66
N PRO A 10 -10.09 -5.30 5.07
CA PRO A 10 -10.93 -6.06 4.12
C PRO A 10 -11.90 -5.21 3.30
N GLN A 11 -12.39 -4.10 3.87
CA GLN A 11 -13.29 -3.19 3.16
C GLN A 11 -12.65 -2.54 1.94
N MET A 12 -11.33 -2.55 1.84
CA MET A 12 -10.60 -2.00 0.69
C MET A 12 -10.39 -3.00 -0.44
N ASP A 13 -10.70 -4.27 -0.22
CA ASP A 13 -10.40 -5.33 -1.21
C ASP A 13 -11.01 -5.01 -2.58
N ALA A 14 -12.27 -4.61 -2.62
CA ALA A 14 -12.96 -4.31 -3.89
C ALA A 14 -12.31 -3.15 -4.64
N ARG A 15 -11.84 -2.13 -3.92
CA ARG A 15 -11.14 -0.98 -4.54
C ARG A 15 -9.82 -1.41 -5.14
N TYR A 16 -9.02 -2.19 -4.41
CA TYR A 16 -7.76 -2.69 -4.95
C TYR A 16 -7.99 -3.61 -6.15
N SER A 17 -8.98 -4.49 -6.08
CA SER A 17 -9.28 -5.39 -7.20
C SER A 17 -9.67 -4.60 -8.46
N ALA A 18 -10.43 -3.51 -8.31
CA ALA A 18 -10.80 -2.67 -9.43
C ALA A 18 -9.61 -1.83 -9.95
N ALA A 19 -8.88 -1.19 -9.04
CA ALA A 19 -7.78 -0.30 -9.41
C ALA A 19 -6.58 -1.06 -10.02
N LEU A 20 -6.32 -2.27 -9.53
CA LEU A 20 -5.15 -3.06 -9.91
C LEU A 20 -5.51 -4.26 -10.80
N ALA A 21 -6.64 -4.17 -11.50
CA ALA A 21 -7.07 -5.22 -12.41
C ALA A 21 -5.98 -5.52 -13.45
N GLY A 22 -5.74 -6.80 -13.71
CA GLY A 22 -4.73 -7.25 -14.67
C GLY A 22 -3.42 -7.70 -14.01
N TRP A 23 -3.21 -7.40 -12.74
CA TRP A 23 -2.08 -7.92 -11.98
C TRP A 23 -2.53 -8.97 -10.97
N GLU A 24 -1.61 -9.82 -10.53
CA GLU A 24 -1.90 -10.78 -9.48
C GLU A 24 -1.87 -10.07 -8.12
N ILE A 25 -2.88 -10.25 -7.29
CA ILE A 25 -2.99 -9.59 -6.00
C ILE A 25 -3.05 -10.65 -4.89
N ALA A 26 -2.19 -10.50 -3.90
CA ALA A 26 -2.27 -11.25 -2.66
C ALA A 26 -2.67 -10.29 -1.54
N PHE A 27 -3.68 -10.64 -0.76
CA PHE A 27 -4.17 -9.79 0.34
C PHE A 27 -3.64 -10.28 1.68
N ALA A 28 -3.24 -9.35 2.53
CA ALA A 28 -2.90 -9.60 3.93
C ALA A 28 -3.64 -8.57 4.79
N ARG A 29 -4.33 -9.03 5.81
CA ARG A 29 -5.16 -8.17 6.66
C ARG A 29 -4.56 -7.94 8.04
N THR A 30 -3.53 -8.71 8.39
CA THR A 30 -2.84 -8.61 9.67
C THR A 30 -1.33 -8.66 9.46
N MET A 31 -0.57 -8.20 10.45
CA MET A 31 0.90 -8.34 10.42
C MET A 31 1.33 -9.78 10.29
N SER A 32 0.64 -10.70 10.96
CA SER A 32 0.95 -12.13 10.85
C SER A 32 0.79 -12.64 9.42
N GLU A 33 -0.31 -12.28 8.76
CA GLU A 33 -0.55 -12.66 7.37
C GLU A 33 0.49 -12.02 6.44
N ALA A 34 0.82 -10.76 6.67
CA ALA A 34 1.83 -10.06 5.87
C ALA A 34 3.20 -10.75 6.01
N ARG A 35 3.60 -11.07 7.23
CA ARG A 35 4.87 -11.76 7.47
C ARG A 35 4.92 -13.13 6.78
N GLN A 36 3.81 -13.87 6.81
CA GLN A 36 3.73 -15.15 6.09
C GLN A 36 3.88 -14.94 4.58
N ALA A 37 3.26 -13.92 4.04
CA ALA A 37 3.34 -13.61 2.61
C ALA A 37 4.77 -13.29 2.16
N LEU A 38 5.60 -12.74 3.06
CA LEU A 38 6.99 -12.39 2.73
C LEU A 38 7.90 -13.60 2.51
N GLY A 39 7.41 -14.81 2.74
CA GLY A 39 8.11 -16.02 2.33
C GLY A 39 8.20 -16.19 0.82
N GLY A 40 7.36 -15.51 0.06
CA GLY A 40 7.38 -15.48 -1.40
C GLY A 40 7.71 -14.09 -1.92
N ARG A 41 8.11 -14.01 -3.19
CA ARG A 41 8.46 -12.73 -3.83
C ARG A 41 7.21 -11.96 -4.24
N HIS A 42 7.32 -10.65 -4.16
CA HIS A 42 6.33 -9.70 -4.69
C HIS A 42 7.07 -8.61 -5.46
N ASP A 43 6.46 -8.12 -6.52
CA ASP A 43 7.05 -7.06 -7.34
C ASP A 43 6.80 -5.68 -6.72
N MET A 44 5.82 -5.58 -5.84
CA MET A 44 5.41 -4.35 -5.20
C MET A 44 4.55 -4.63 -3.99
N VAL A 45 4.52 -3.70 -3.04
CA VAL A 45 3.65 -3.78 -1.86
C VAL A 45 2.84 -2.49 -1.73
N ALA A 46 1.52 -2.63 -1.59
CA ALA A 46 0.61 -1.52 -1.26
C ALA A 46 0.16 -1.69 0.18
N ILE A 47 0.28 -0.65 0.98
CA ILE A 47 -0.03 -0.71 2.42
C ILE A 47 -1.03 0.39 2.76
N GLY A 48 -2.16 0.01 3.37
CA GLY A 48 -3.15 0.96 3.86
C GLY A 48 -2.73 1.62 5.17
N VAL A 49 -3.06 2.91 5.31
CA VAL A 49 -2.76 3.67 6.54
C VAL A 49 -3.37 3.01 7.78
N TYR A 50 -4.54 2.38 7.61
CA TYR A 50 -5.27 1.76 8.72
C TYR A 50 -5.01 0.26 8.84
N PHE A 51 -4.02 -0.26 8.12
CA PHE A 51 -3.67 -1.68 8.15
C PHE A 51 -3.40 -2.15 9.58
N ASP A 52 -4.10 -3.19 10.00
CA ASP A 52 -3.92 -3.88 11.29
C ASP A 52 -3.70 -2.92 12.46
N ASP A 53 -4.75 -2.17 12.83
CA ASP A 53 -4.70 -1.17 13.90
C ASP A 53 -3.63 -0.10 13.66
N SER A 54 -3.55 0.39 12.42
CA SER A 54 -2.62 1.46 12.02
C SER A 54 -1.14 1.08 12.16
N ARG A 55 -0.81 -0.16 11.83
CA ARG A 55 0.57 -0.67 11.89
C ARG A 55 1.32 -0.54 10.57
N MET A 56 0.88 0.36 9.70
CA MET A 56 1.52 0.59 8.41
C MET A 56 3.02 0.87 8.52
N PHE A 57 3.42 1.74 9.44
CA PHE A 57 4.84 2.08 9.61
C PHE A 57 5.68 0.88 10.02
N ASP A 58 5.12 0.03 10.87
CA ASP A 58 5.81 -1.20 11.29
C ASP A 58 6.04 -2.12 10.10
N LEU A 59 5.06 -2.25 9.22
CA LEU A 59 5.21 -3.10 8.04
C LEU A 59 6.26 -2.55 7.07
N VAL A 60 6.33 -1.23 6.88
CA VAL A 60 7.39 -0.62 6.06
C VAL A 60 8.76 -1.00 6.61
N ARG A 61 8.95 -0.93 7.92
CA ARG A 61 10.22 -1.32 8.55
C ARG A 61 10.54 -2.81 8.35
N VAL A 62 9.53 -3.66 8.48
CA VAL A 62 9.69 -5.11 8.25
C VAL A 62 10.13 -5.37 6.81
N LEU A 63 9.49 -4.72 5.84
CA LEU A 63 9.85 -4.89 4.44
C LEU A 63 11.28 -4.44 4.15
N ARG A 64 11.69 -3.30 4.67
CA ARG A 64 13.04 -2.78 4.44
C ARG A 64 14.13 -3.62 5.11
N GLY A 65 13.77 -4.39 6.14
CA GLY A 65 14.68 -5.33 6.78
C GLY A 65 14.63 -6.75 6.23
N ASP A 66 13.73 -7.03 5.29
CA ASP A 66 13.56 -8.37 4.72
C ASP A 66 14.41 -8.54 3.45
N GLU A 67 15.20 -9.60 3.38
CA GLU A 67 16.13 -9.81 2.26
C GLU A 67 15.46 -9.82 0.90
N LEU A 68 14.29 -10.45 0.79
CA LEU A 68 13.57 -10.53 -0.48
C LEU A 68 12.88 -9.22 -0.85
N HIS A 69 12.60 -8.35 0.12
CA HIS A 69 11.76 -7.17 -0.08
C HIS A 69 12.44 -5.84 0.27
N ALA A 70 13.73 -5.85 0.62
CA ALA A 70 14.43 -4.63 1.03
C ALA A 70 14.37 -3.51 -0.02
N GLY A 71 14.40 -3.86 -1.29
CA GLY A 71 14.32 -2.90 -2.40
C GLY A 71 12.98 -2.87 -3.11
N VAL A 72 11.94 -3.56 -2.60
CA VAL A 72 10.64 -3.60 -3.27
C VAL A 72 9.98 -2.22 -3.24
N PRO A 73 9.34 -1.79 -4.34
CA PRO A 73 8.56 -0.55 -4.32
C PRO A 73 7.40 -0.64 -3.34
N ILE A 74 7.19 0.42 -2.57
CA ILE A 74 6.11 0.51 -1.58
C ILE A 74 5.27 1.74 -1.87
N VAL A 75 3.96 1.54 -2.06
CA VAL A 75 2.98 2.62 -2.09
C VAL A 75 2.11 2.53 -0.84
N CYS A 76 1.93 3.65 -0.17
CA CYS A 76 1.05 3.73 0.99
C CYS A 76 -0.23 4.46 0.60
N VAL A 77 -1.37 3.98 1.09
CA VAL A 77 -2.69 4.42 0.65
C VAL A 77 -3.55 4.81 1.84
N ARG A 78 -4.11 6.02 1.82
CA ARG A 78 -5.18 6.40 2.76
C ARG A 78 -6.49 6.35 2.00
N GLY A 79 -7.30 5.31 2.24
CA GLY A 79 -8.47 4.98 1.43
C GLY A 79 -9.81 5.46 1.98
N ARG A 80 -9.85 5.96 3.22
CA ARG A 80 -11.10 6.42 3.83
C ARG A 80 -10.82 7.58 4.77
N ARG A 81 -11.85 8.37 5.01
CA ARG A 81 -11.79 9.42 6.02
C ARG A 81 -11.61 8.75 7.37
N GLY A 82 -10.49 9.04 7.98
CA GLY A 82 -10.08 8.27 9.10
C GLY A 82 -10.40 8.85 10.43
N PHE A 83 -10.04 8.06 11.37
CA PHE A 83 -10.06 8.39 12.77
C PHE A 83 -8.79 9.10 13.19
N THR A 84 -7.90 9.40 12.24
CA THR A 84 -6.64 10.08 12.52
C THR A 84 -6.75 11.58 12.22
N ALA A 85 -6.23 12.38 13.14
CA ALA A 85 -6.07 13.81 12.94
C ALA A 85 -4.80 14.15 12.13
N VAL A 86 -4.02 13.15 11.76
CA VAL A 86 -2.77 13.35 11.01
C VAL A 86 -3.08 13.83 9.60
N THR A 87 -2.43 14.93 9.20
CA THR A 87 -2.61 15.47 7.85
C THR A 87 -1.94 14.58 6.81
N GLY A 88 -2.42 14.65 5.56
CA GLY A 88 -1.81 13.94 4.44
C GLY A 88 -0.34 14.31 4.27
N ARG A 89 0.00 15.61 4.48
CA ARG A 89 1.39 16.06 4.38
C ARG A 89 2.29 15.45 5.45
N THR A 90 1.80 15.35 6.69
CA THR A 90 2.56 14.72 7.77
C THR A 90 2.80 13.23 7.47
N LEU A 91 1.78 12.54 6.98
CA LEU A 91 1.92 11.14 6.56
C LEU A 91 2.95 11.01 5.44
N GLU A 92 2.88 11.87 4.43
CA GLU A 92 3.81 11.84 3.30
C GLU A 92 5.25 12.02 3.76
N LEU A 93 5.51 13.01 4.61
CA LEU A 93 6.86 13.27 5.12
C LEU A 93 7.38 12.10 5.96
N THR A 94 6.53 11.54 6.82
CA THR A 94 6.92 10.40 7.65
C THR A 94 7.23 9.17 6.79
N LEU A 95 6.43 8.92 5.77
CA LEU A 95 6.63 7.78 4.87
C LEU A 95 7.90 7.91 4.05
N LYS A 96 8.25 9.13 3.61
CA LYS A 96 9.53 9.38 2.94
C LYS A 96 10.70 9.09 3.87
N ALA A 97 10.59 9.50 5.12
CA ALA A 97 11.64 9.22 6.12
C ALA A 97 11.81 7.71 6.36
N LEU A 98 10.74 6.92 6.17
CA LEU A 98 10.78 5.46 6.28
C LEU A 98 11.08 4.78 4.94
N THR A 99 11.43 5.55 3.90
CA THR A 99 11.78 5.04 2.57
C THR A 99 10.63 4.37 1.81
N ALA A 100 9.37 4.74 2.09
CA ALA A 100 8.26 4.38 1.21
C ALA A 100 8.38 5.21 -0.08
N ASP A 101 8.03 4.60 -1.20
CA ASP A 101 8.26 5.22 -2.52
C ASP A 101 7.20 6.23 -2.90
N GLU A 102 5.96 6.01 -2.48
CA GLU A 102 4.86 6.90 -2.84
C GLU A 102 3.74 6.82 -1.82
N PHE A 103 2.98 7.92 -1.69
CA PHE A 103 1.78 7.99 -0.85
C PHE A 103 0.63 8.52 -1.69
N ILE A 104 -0.48 7.79 -1.68
CA ILE A 104 -1.72 8.19 -2.35
C ILE A 104 -2.80 8.41 -1.30
N ASP A 105 -3.32 9.63 -1.25
CA ASP A 105 -4.41 9.99 -0.34
C ASP A 105 -5.72 10.01 -1.10
N LEU A 106 -6.45 8.89 -1.06
CA LEU A 106 -7.71 8.75 -1.80
C LEU A 106 -8.81 9.66 -1.26
N VAL A 107 -8.65 10.19 -0.06
CA VAL A 107 -9.60 11.14 0.52
C VAL A 107 -9.74 12.41 -0.33
N HIS A 108 -8.69 12.78 -1.05
CA HIS A 108 -8.69 13.99 -1.90
C HIS A 108 -9.44 13.83 -3.22
N PHE A 109 -9.84 12.62 -3.58
CA PHE A 109 -10.53 12.38 -4.85
C PHE A 109 -12.04 12.42 -4.65
N GLY A 110 -12.74 13.05 -5.59
CA GLY A 110 -14.19 13.27 -5.49
C GLY A 110 -15.02 12.00 -5.70
N ASP A 111 -14.46 11.00 -6.36
CA ASP A 111 -15.12 9.71 -6.58
C ASP A 111 -14.13 8.57 -6.64
N ASP A 112 -14.64 7.35 -6.56
CA ASP A 112 -13.80 6.15 -6.54
C ASP A 112 -13.08 5.92 -7.85
N GLU A 113 -13.68 6.27 -8.98
CA GLU A 113 -13.07 6.09 -10.29
C GLU A 113 -11.79 6.93 -10.42
N ALA A 114 -11.86 8.21 -10.05
CA ALA A 114 -10.70 9.10 -10.08
C ALA A 114 -9.60 8.63 -9.12
N GLY A 115 -9.98 8.21 -7.91
CA GLY A 115 -9.05 7.68 -6.92
C GLY A 115 -8.39 6.40 -7.40
N ASN A 116 -9.15 5.50 -7.98
CA ASN A 116 -8.62 4.23 -8.52
C ASN A 116 -7.67 4.50 -9.69
N ALA A 117 -7.97 5.45 -10.55
CA ALA A 117 -7.09 5.83 -11.65
C ALA A 117 -5.75 6.38 -11.14
N ALA A 118 -5.77 7.19 -10.09
CA ALA A 118 -4.57 7.73 -9.46
C ALA A 118 -3.72 6.62 -8.83
N LEU A 119 -4.36 5.70 -8.13
CA LEU A 119 -3.67 4.55 -7.53
C LEU A 119 -3.03 3.68 -8.61
N ARG A 120 -3.77 3.36 -9.67
CA ARG A 120 -3.24 2.57 -10.78
C ARG A 120 -2.04 3.26 -11.42
N ALA A 121 -2.12 4.56 -11.66
CA ALA A 121 -1.03 5.32 -12.27
C ALA A 121 0.24 5.26 -11.39
N ALA A 122 0.09 5.38 -10.07
CA ALA A 122 1.22 5.29 -9.14
C ALA A 122 1.87 3.89 -9.20
N VAL A 123 1.05 2.85 -9.20
CA VAL A 123 1.53 1.47 -9.28
C VAL A 123 2.26 1.22 -10.61
N GLU A 124 1.70 1.71 -11.71
CA GLU A 124 2.34 1.57 -13.02
C GLU A 124 3.70 2.25 -13.06
N ARG A 125 3.82 3.45 -12.48
CA ARG A 125 5.11 4.15 -12.41
C ARG A 125 6.14 3.33 -11.62
N LEU A 126 5.75 2.81 -10.48
CA LEU A 126 6.67 2.06 -9.61
C LEU A 126 7.07 0.73 -10.21
N LEU A 127 6.18 0.06 -10.91
CA LEU A 127 6.50 -1.22 -11.55
C LEU A 127 7.41 -1.06 -12.77
N ARG A 128 7.45 0.13 -13.38
CA ARG A 128 8.34 0.43 -14.51
C ARG A 128 9.73 0.87 -14.11
N ALA A 129 9.88 1.33 -12.88
CA ALA A 129 11.14 1.88 -12.40
C ALA A 129 12.22 0.80 -12.23
#